data_6f372e1b47fc66264650f2eb8acbde9b
#
_entry.id   6f372e1b47fc66264650f2eb8acbde9b
#
_cell.length_a   1.000
_cell.length_b   1.000
_cell.length_c   1.000
_cell.angle_alpha   90.00
_cell.angle_beta   90.00
_cell.angle_gamma   90.00
#
_symmetry.space_group_name_H-M   'P 1'
#
loop_
_entity.id
_entity.type
_entity.pdbx_description
1 polymer ?
#
loop_
_entity_poly.entity_id
_entity_poly.type
_entity_poly.pdbx_seq_one_letter_code
_entity_poly.pdbx_strand_id
1 'polypeptide(L)'
;MSNTAHAFANGKALIPFITCGDPSLAVTEQLIYAMADSGADLIELGIPFSDPTAEGPVAQEASIRALAAGVTTDKVFDLVGRIRERCAVPLAFVTYANVVYAYGTERFASRCAEVVVDAVVLPDVPLEEKDEFSGVFAANGVDLVSIVAPTSGARVAAIAAAAEGPVCLLGFSAGASAVAQTVAAVRAENPRVPCVVSLDDPTPEQVMAVAAAGDGVALGGAVVEIVAEHDEGCVGRVAEYVRAMKEAVRGA
;
A
#
# COMPACT_ATOMS: atom_id res chain seq x y z
N MET A 1 -3.30 -3.22 19.38
CA MET A 1 -4.06 -2.73 18.22
C MET A 1 -3.06 -2.65 17.09
N SER A 2 -3.44 -3.08 15.91
CA SER A 2 -2.63 -2.93 14.70
C SER A 2 -2.31 -1.46 14.47
N ASN A 3 -1.09 -1.14 14.05
CA ASN A 3 -0.66 0.23 13.79
C ASN A 3 -1.46 0.87 12.64
N THR A 4 -1.89 0.05 11.67
CA THR A 4 -2.74 0.50 10.56
C THR A 4 -4.17 0.86 10.98
N ALA A 5 -4.61 0.48 12.18
CA ALA A 5 -5.98 0.76 12.66
C ALA A 5 -6.34 2.26 12.65
N HIS A 6 -5.34 3.14 12.78
CA HIS A 6 -5.55 4.59 12.71
C HIS A 6 -6.04 5.05 11.35
N ALA A 7 -5.63 4.39 10.26
CA ALA A 7 -6.07 4.72 8.91
C ALA A 7 -7.60 4.55 8.71
N PHE A 8 -8.21 3.66 9.49
CA PHE A 8 -9.64 3.33 9.39
C PHE A 8 -10.50 3.96 10.50
N ALA A 9 -9.89 4.73 11.41
CA ALA A 9 -10.59 5.27 12.59
C ALA A 9 -11.64 6.34 12.24
N ASN A 10 -11.46 7.05 11.14
CA ASN A 10 -12.31 8.16 10.70
C ASN A 10 -13.27 7.79 9.56
N GLY A 11 -13.48 6.50 9.33
CA GLY A 11 -14.28 5.99 8.22
C GLY A 11 -13.46 5.24 7.20
N LYS A 12 -13.87 5.32 5.93
CA LYS A 12 -13.21 4.60 4.85
C LYS A 12 -11.87 5.25 4.47
N ALA A 13 -10.83 4.43 4.36
CA ALA A 13 -9.47 4.88 4.08
C ALA A 13 -9.21 5.12 2.58
N LEU A 14 -8.47 6.18 2.26
CA LEU A 14 -7.82 6.38 0.97
C LEU A 14 -6.33 6.14 1.12
N ILE A 15 -5.77 5.26 0.28
CA ILE A 15 -4.40 4.75 0.38
C ILE A 15 -3.69 4.92 -0.97
N PRO A 16 -3.08 6.08 -1.27
CA PRO A 16 -2.29 6.24 -2.48
C PRO A 16 -0.94 5.52 -2.37
N PHE A 17 -0.48 4.99 -3.52
CA PHE A 17 0.83 4.34 -3.68
C PHE A 17 1.77 5.22 -4.51
N ILE A 18 3.04 5.24 -4.15
CA ILE A 18 4.14 5.81 -4.95
C ILE A 18 5.38 4.92 -4.90
N THR A 19 6.20 4.94 -5.96
CA THR A 19 7.51 4.31 -5.95
C THR A 19 8.56 5.26 -5.37
N CYS A 20 9.26 4.84 -4.31
CA CYS A 20 10.29 5.66 -3.68
C CYS A 20 11.46 5.94 -4.63
N GLY A 21 11.76 7.22 -4.81
CA GLY A 21 12.87 7.68 -5.66
C GLY A 21 12.51 7.94 -7.10
N ASP A 22 11.24 7.82 -7.47
CA ASP A 22 10.72 8.22 -8.78
C ASP A 22 10.00 9.58 -8.66
N PRO A 23 10.41 10.63 -9.37
CA PRO A 23 11.65 10.77 -10.15
C PRO A 23 12.89 10.99 -9.26
N SER A 24 12.73 11.28 -7.98
CA SER A 24 13.82 11.43 -7.00
C SER A 24 13.32 11.26 -5.56
N LEU A 25 14.23 10.97 -4.61
CA LEU A 25 13.88 10.90 -3.19
C LEU A 25 13.39 12.24 -2.63
N ALA A 26 13.86 13.36 -3.16
CA ALA A 26 13.41 14.68 -2.75
C ALA A 26 11.97 14.96 -3.19
N VAL A 27 11.60 14.54 -4.40
CA VAL A 27 10.21 14.63 -4.90
C VAL A 27 9.32 13.65 -4.15
N THR A 28 9.78 12.42 -3.88
CA THR A 28 9.06 11.44 -3.05
C THR A 28 8.67 12.03 -1.69
N GLU A 29 9.59 12.72 -1.02
CA GLU A 29 9.32 13.39 0.26
C GLU A 29 8.22 14.45 0.14
N GLN A 30 8.26 15.28 -0.91
CA GLN A 30 7.22 16.29 -1.17
C GLN A 30 5.87 15.66 -1.49
N LEU A 31 5.85 14.56 -2.27
CA LEU A 31 4.65 13.82 -2.59
C LEU A 31 3.97 13.26 -1.33
N ILE A 32 4.74 12.69 -0.39
CA ILE A 32 4.19 12.16 0.85
C ILE A 32 3.51 13.27 1.67
N TYR A 33 4.15 14.44 1.82
CA TYR A 33 3.52 15.57 2.52
C TYR A 33 2.26 16.05 1.79
N ALA A 34 2.32 16.19 0.47
CA ALA A 34 1.18 16.66 -0.33
C ALA A 34 0.00 15.68 -0.29
N MET A 35 0.25 14.37 -0.33
CA MET A 35 -0.79 13.35 -0.21
C MET A 35 -1.42 13.34 1.19
N ALA A 36 -0.61 13.44 2.24
CA ALA A 36 -1.09 13.55 3.62
C ALA A 36 -1.98 14.78 3.82
N ASP A 37 -1.53 15.95 3.35
CA ASP A 37 -2.29 17.21 3.42
C ASP A 37 -3.57 17.18 2.55
N SER A 38 -3.61 16.32 1.53
CA SER A 38 -4.77 16.11 0.67
C SER A 38 -5.77 15.06 1.18
N GLY A 39 -5.48 14.44 2.34
CA GLY A 39 -6.40 13.56 3.04
C GLY A 39 -6.16 12.05 2.82
N ALA A 40 -4.95 11.66 2.42
CA ALA A 40 -4.56 10.25 2.50
C ALA A 40 -4.58 9.77 3.96
N ASP A 41 -5.16 8.60 4.21
CA ASP A 41 -5.26 8.02 5.55
C ASP A 41 -4.11 7.06 5.86
N LEU A 42 -3.49 6.51 4.82
CA LEU A 42 -2.26 5.74 4.81
C LEU A 42 -1.58 5.95 3.46
N ILE A 43 -0.27 5.88 3.39
CA ILE A 43 0.47 5.97 2.13
C ILE A 43 1.30 4.71 1.94
N GLU A 44 1.14 4.07 0.78
CA GLU A 44 1.96 2.94 0.36
C GLU A 44 3.21 3.44 -0.37
N LEU A 45 4.36 2.96 0.08
CA LEU A 45 5.69 3.30 -0.41
C LEU A 45 6.34 2.08 -1.05
N GLY A 46 6.39 2.03 -2.37
CA GLY A 46 7.09 1.00 -3.13
C GLY A 46 8.60 1.11 -2.94
N ILE A 47 9.24 0.09 -2.38
CA ILE A 47 10.70 -0.03 -2.41
C ILE A 47 11.08 -0.55 -3.81
N PRO A 48 11.83 0.21 -4.62
CA PRO A 48 12.11 -0.18 -5.99
C PRO A 48 12.86 -1.52 -6.06
N PHE A 49 12.42 -2.39 -6.96
CA PHE A 49 12.95 -3.72 -7.16
C PHE A 49 13.13 -4.00 -8.65
N SER A 50 14.10 -4.85 -9.01
CA SER A 50 14.42 -5.16 -10.42
C SER A 50 13.37 -6.05 -11.08
N ASP A 51 12.65 -6.85 -10.30
CA ASP A 51 11.75 -7.89 -10.80
C ASP A 51 10.36 -7.82 -10.14
N PRO A 52 9.62 -6.67 -10.28
CA PRO A 52 8.38 -6.42 -9.56
C PRO A 52 7.20 -7.12 -10.26
N THR A 53 7.12 -8.44 -10.14
CA THR A 53 6.23 -9.31 -10.91
C THR A 53 4.73 -9.13 -10.62
N ALA A 54 4.37 -8.54 -9.48
CA ALA A 54 2.98 -8.27 -9.13
C ALA A 54 2.49 -6.87 -9.57
N GLU A 55 3.37 -6.06 -10.14
CA GLU A 55 3.07 -4.69 -10.52
C GLU A 55 2.83 -4.55 -12.03
N GLY A 56 1.99 -3.56 -12.39
CA GLY A 56 1.75 -3.19 -13.78
C GLY A 56 2.95 -2.46 -14.42
N PRO A 57 2.95 -2.28 -15.77
CA PRO A 57 4.08 -1.70 -16.50
C PRO A 57 4.52 -0.33 -15.98
N VAL A 58 3.58 0.51 -15.58
CA VAL A 58 3.84 1.88 -15.08
C VAL A 58 4.69 1.86 -13.82
N ALA A 59 4.35 1.02 -12.85
CA ALA A 59 5.10 0.89 -11.60
C ALA A 59 6.44 0.16 -11.82
N GLN A 60 6.51 -0.78 -12.77
CA GLN A 60 7.77 -1.41 -13.19
C GLN A 60 8.75 -0.37 -13.75
N GLU A 61 8.29 0.51 -14.64
CA GLU A 61 9.10 1.60 -15.20
C GLU A 61 9.54 2.60 -14.12
N ALA A 62 8.68 2.91 -13.15
CA ALA A 62 9.04 3.74 -12.00
C ALA A 62 10.18 3.11 -11.17
N SER A 63 10.10 1.80 -10.91
CA SER A 63 11.17 1.05 -10.24
C SER A 63 12.49 1.10 -11.03
N ILE A 64 12.45 0.96 -12.37
CA ILE A 64 13.64 1.09 -13.23
C ILE A 64 14.24 2.48 -13.10
N ARG A 65 13.45 3.55 -13.15
CA ARG A 65 13.95 4.93 -13.01
C ARG A 65 14.58 5.15 -11.63
N ALA A 66 13.93 4.72 -10.57
CA ALA A 66 14.44 4.85 -9.21
C ALA A 66 15.76 4.09 -8.99
N LEU A 67 15.84 2.84 -9.48
CA LEU A 67 17.06 2.04 -9.40
C LEU A 67 18.20 2.66 -10.21
N ALA A 68 17.93 3.17 -11.42
CA ALA A 68 18.92 3.86 -12.25
C ALA A 68 19.44 5.14 -11.56
N ALA A 69 18.61 5.82 -10.76
CA ALA A 69 19.02 6.94 -9.91
C ALA A 69 19.77 6.51 -8.63
N GLY A 70 20.02 5.21 -8.46
CA GLY A 70 20.81 4.67 -7.35
C GLY A 70 20.05 4.64 -6.02
N VAL A 71 18.73 4.50 -6.05
CA VAL A 71 17.92 4.27 -4.84
C VAL A 71 18.22 2.89 -4.28
N THR A 72 18.38 2.81 -2.97
CA THR A 72 18.60 1.57 -2.20
C THR A 72 17.62 1.50 -1.05
N THR A 73 17.42 0.30 -0.51
CA THR A 73 16.56 0.08 0.66
C THR A 73 16.97 0.96 1.86
N ASP A 74 18.28 1.11 2.12
CA ASP A 74 18.77 2.00 3.19
C ASP A 74 18.37 3.47 2.94
N LYS A 75 18.48 3.97 1.69
CA LYS A 75 18.06 5.33 1.35
C LYS A 75 16.55 5.54 1.52
N VAL A 76 15.74 4.50 1.29
CA VAL A 76 14.29 4.55 1.55
C VAL A 76 14.02 4.62 3.04
N PHE A 77 14.69 3.82 3.87
CA PHE A 77 14.58 3.90 5.34
C PHE A 77 14.99 5.29 5.85
N ASP A 78 16.10 5.84 5.36
CA ASP A 78 16.58 7.17 5.75
C ASP A 78 15.58 8.27 5.34
N LEU A 79 14.94 8.14 4.19
CA LEU A 79 13.87 9.02 3.75
C LEU A 79 12.69 8.98 4.73
N VAL A 80 12.20 7.78 5.07
CA VAL A 80 11.07 7.62 6.00
C VAL A 80 11.40 8.19 7.38
N GLY A 81 12.62 7.98 7.89
CA GLY A 81 13.08 8.58 9.14
C GLY A 81 12.95 10.10 9.15
N ARG A 82 13.37 10.79 8.08
CA ARG A 82 13.20 12.25 7.95
C ARG A 82 11.73 12.66 7.86
N ILE A 83 10.91 11.90 7.11
CA ILE A 83 9.48 12.20 6.95
C ILE A 83 8.78 12.16 8.31
N ARG A 84 9.12 11.21 9.16
CA ARG A 84 8.50 11.04 10.48
C ARG A 84 8.72 12.22 11.43
N GLU A 85 9.72 13.05 11.19
CA GLU A 85 9.91 14.30 11.95
C GLU A 85 8.75 15.31 11.75
N ARG A 86 8.00 15.19 10.64
CA ARG A 86 6.98 16.18 10.23
C ARG A 86 5.63 15.57 9.87
N CYS A 87 5.55 14.27 9.61
CA CYS A 87 4.36 13.61 9.09
C CYS A 87 4.05 12.35 9.90
N ALA A 88 2.86 12.31 10.50
CA ALA A 88 2.37 11.20 11.30
C ALA A 88 1.41 10.27 10.53
N VAL A 89 1.16 10.52 9.22
CA VAL A 89 0.30 9.64 8.42
C VAL A 89 0.84 8.20 8.47
N PRO A 90 0.00 7.19 8.65
CA PRO A 90 0.44 5.80 8.57
C PRO A 90 1.14 5.50 7.24
N LEU A 91 2.24 4.75 7.27
CA LEU A 91 3.02 4.37 6.10
C LEU A 91 3.14 2.84 6.01
N ALA A 92 2.94 2.31 4.81
CA ALA A 92 3.19 0.90 4.53
C ALA A 92 4.26 0.76 3.45
N PHE A 93 5.19 -0.18 3.60
CA PHE A 93 6.06 -0.56 2.50
C PHE A 93 5.38 -1.60 1.61
N VAL A 94 5.51 -1.43 0.30
CA VAL A 94 5.21 -2.45 -0.70
C VAL A 94 6.53 -2.91 -1.29
N THR A 95 6.85 -4.18 -1.12
CA THR A 95 8.12 -4.75 -1.61
C THR A 95 7.98 -6.26 -1.83
N TYR A 96 9.08 -6.94 -2.07
CA TYR A 96 9.10 -8.37 -2.40
C TYR A 96 9.93 -9.16 -1.37
N ALA A 97 9.59 -10.44 -1.21
CA ALA A 97 10.30 -11.34 -0.28
C ALA A 97 11.81 -11.30 -0.48
N ASN A 98 12.26 -11.29 -1.74
CA ASN A 98 13.70 -11.24 -2.05
C ASN A 98 14.40 -9.99 -1.52
N VAL A 99 13.75 -8.82 -1.55
CA VAL A 99 14.30 -7.57 -1.00
C VAL A 99 14.46 -7.68 0.52
N VAL A 100 13.44 -8.22 1.20
CA VAL A 100 13.47 -8.43 2.66
C VAL A 100 14.56 -9.44 3.04
N TYR A 101 14.64 -10.57 2.33
CA TYR A 101 15.68 -11.57 2.57
C TYR A 101 17.09 -11.05 2.33
N ALA A 102 17.31 -10.34 1.21
CA ALA A 102 18.62 -9.78 0.87
C ALA A 102 19.07 -8.72 1.90
N TYR A 103 18.12 -7.99 2.50
CA TYR A 103 18.40 -7.03 3.56
C TYR A 103 18.65 -7.70 4.92
N GLY A 104 18.10 -8.91 5.10
CA GLY A 104 18.00 -9.65 6.37
C GLY A 104 16.67 -9.37 7.06
N THR A 105 15.81 -10.41 7.19
CA THR A 105 14.40 -10.27 7.65
C THR A 105 14.28 -9.57 8.99
N GLU A 106 15.07 -9.98 9.99
CA GLU A 106 15.09 -9.35 11.32
C GLU A 106 15.57 -7.90 11.27
N ARG A 107 16.62 -7.63 10.47
CA ARG A 107 17.14 -6.27 10.28
C ARG A 107 16.12 -5.38 9.61
N PHE A 108 15.42 -5.88 8.58
CA PHE A 108 14.39 -5.13 7.87
C PHE A 108 13.23 -4.76 8.80
N ALA A 109 12.72 -5.72 9.57
CA ALA A 109 11.63 -5.50 10.52
C ALA A 109 12.04 -4.54 11.65
N SER A 110 13.26 -4.66 12.19
CA SER A 110 13.79 -3.72 13.19
C SER A 110 13.90 -2.29 12.63
N ARG A 111 14.38 -2.13 11.38
CA ARG A 111 14.44 -0.82 10.73
C ARG A 111 13.04 -0.25 10.47
N CYS A 112 12.05 -1.08 10.11
CA CYS A 112 10.66 -0.63 10.01
C CYS A 112 10.16 -0.04 11.34
N ALA A 113 10.41 -0.73 12.46
CA ALA A 113 10.03 -0.26 13.78
C ALA A 113 10.76 1.05 14.17
N GLU A 114 12.07 1.16 13.91
CA GLU A 114 12.88 2.34 14.20
C GLU A 114 12.36 3.60 13.51
N VAL A 115 11.95 3.49 12.23
CA VAL A 115 11.44 4.62 11.45
C VAL A 115 9.91 4.71 11.45
N VAL A 116 9.24 3.87 12.25
CA VAL A 116 7.78 3.85 12.43
C VAL A 116 7.05 3.58 11.10
N VAL A 117 7.44 2.51 10.39
CA VAL A 117 6.63 1.94 9.31
C VAL A 117 5.56 1.07 9.94
N ASP A 118 4.31 1.27 9.55
CA ASP A 118 3.15 0.67 10.19
C ASP A 118 2.80 -0.71 9.63
N ALA A 119 3.06 -0.93 8.33
CA ALA A 119 2.77 -2.19 7.66
C ALA A 119 3.76 -2.51 6.54
N VAL A 120 3.76 -3.79 6.14
CA VAL A 120 4.47 -4.29 4.95
C VAL A 120 3.53 -5.13 4.10
N VAL A 121 3.56 -4.92 2.80
CA VAL A 121 2.86 -5.69 1.77
C VAL A 121 3.90 -6.47 0.97
N LEU A 122 3.78 -7.81 0.96
CA LEU A 122 4.62 -8.71 0.18
C LEU A 122 3.74 -9.47 -0.81
N PRO A 123 3.56 -8.96 -2.05
CA PRO A 123 2.59 -9.53 -2.98
C PRO A 123 2.99 -10.90 -3.53
N ASP A 124 4.25 -11.28 -3.41
CA ASP A 124 4.81 -12.56 -3.83
C ASP A 124 4.82 -13.63 -2.71
N VAL A 125 4.35 -13.30 -1.50
CA VAL A 125 4.31 -14.24 -0.38
C VAL A 125 2.89 -14.82 -0.23
N PRO A 126 2.67 -16.10 -0.57
CA PRO A 126 1.40 -16.77 -0.36
C PRO A 126 1.17 -17.10 1.12
N LEU A 127 -0.08 -17.44 1.46
CA LEU A 127 -0.47 -17.79 2.84
C LEU A 127 0.44 -18.87 3.45
N GLU A 128 0.82 -19.87 2.66
CA GLU A 128 1.60 -21.04 3.07
C GLU A 128 3.04 -20.69 3.48
N GLU A 129 3.56 -19.54 3.02
CA GLU A 129 4.91 -19.05 3.30
C GLU A 129 4.90 -17.85 4.26
N LYS A 130 3.70 -17.38 4.66
CA LYS A 130 3.53 -16.20 5.52
C LYS A 130 4.31 -16.31 6.84
N ASP A 131 4.41 -17.51 7.41
CA ASP A 131 5.04 -17.74 8.72
C ASP A 131 6.54 -17.41 8.74
N GLU A 132 7.19 -17.37 7.56
CA GLU A 132 8.60 -16.96 7.45
C GLU A 132 8.81 -15.46 7.79
N PHE A 133 7.74 -14.66 7.69
CA PHE A 133 7.78 -13.21 7.88
C PHE A 133 6.94 -12.74 9.08
N SER A 134 5.75 -13.33 9.27
CA SER A 134 4.71 -12.80 10.17
C SER A 134 5.20 -12.66 11.61
N GLY A 135 5.88 -13.67 12.16
CA GLY A 135 6.37 -13.62 13.52
C GLY A 135 7.40 -12.52 13.76
N VAL A 136 8.30 -12.29 12.79
CA VAL A 136 9.34 -11.25 12.88
C VAL A 136 8.74 -9.86 12.79
N PHE A 137 7.81 -9.62 11.85
CA PHE A 137 7.13 -8.33 11.72
C PHE A 137 6.25 -8.04 12.95
N ALA A 138 5.46 -9.01 13.40
CA ALA A 138 4.62 -8.85 14.59
C ALA A 138 5.43 -8.52 15.85
N ALA A 139 6.59 -9.18 16.06
CA ALA A 139 7.50 -8.89 17.17
C ALA A 139 8.06 -7.45 17.15
N ASN A 140 8.10 -6.82 15.97
CA ASN A 140 8.52 -5.43 15.77
C ASN A 140 7.36 -4.45 15.68
N GLY A 141 6.10 -4.89 15.90
CA GLY A 141 4.91 -4.04 15.84
C GLY A 141 4.53 -3.57 14.42
N VAL A 142 4.95 -4.30 13.40
CA VAL A 142 4.67 -4.03 11.98
C VAL A 142 3.62 -5.01 11.48
N ASP A 143 2.56 -4.52 10.86
CA ASP A 143 1.51 -5.37 10.29
C ASP A 143 1.98 -6.00 8.97
N LEU A 144 1.76 -7.31 8.80
CA LEU A 144 1.91 -7.94 7.50
C LEU A 144 0.54 -8.03 6.81
N VAL A 145 0.36 -7.27 5.73
CA VAL A 145 -0.90 -7.22 4.98
C VAL A 145 -1.15 -8.54 4.26
N SER A 146 -2.34 -9.10 4.44
CA SER A 146 -2.76 -10.32 3.73
C SER A 146 -3.36 -9.95 2.38
N ILE A 147 -3.07 -10.75 1.33
CA ILE A 147 -3.55 -10.48 -0.03
C ILE A 147 -4.58 -11.53 -0.46
N VAL A 148 -5.67 -11.04 -1.01
CA VAL A 148 -6.70 -11.83 -1.70
C VAL A 148 -6.79 -11.35 -3.14
N ALA A 149 -6.71 -12.28 -4.10
CA ALA A 149 -6.87 -12.03 -5.52
C ALA A 149 -8.10 -12.81 -6.07
N PRO A 150 -8.61 -12.49 -7.26
CA PRO A 150 -9.70 -13.26 -7.89
C PRO A 150 -9.37 -14.75 -8.02
N THR A 151 -8.10 -15.08 -8.14
CA THR A 151 -7.58 -16.47 -8.22
C THR A 151 -7.51 -17.19 -6.88
N SER A 152 -7.71 -16.48 -5.74
CA SER A 152 -7.65 -17.10 -4.41
C SER A 152 -8.76 -18.14 -4.18
N GLY A 153 -9.93 -17.97 -4.80
CA GLY A 153 -11.01 -18.96 -4.76
C GLY A 153 -11.34 -19.42 -3.33
N ALA A 154 -11.33 -20.74 -3.09
CA ALA A 154 -11.62 -21.32 -1.77
C ALA A 154 -10.61 -20.94 -0.67
N ARG A 155 -9.43 -20.40 -1.02
CA ARG A 155 -8.40 -19.97 -0.05
C ARG A 155 -8.76 -18.67 0.68
N VAL A 156 -9.74 -17.91 0.18
CA VAL A 156 -10.17 -16.64 0.80
C VAL A 156 -10.47 -16.82 2.28
N ALA A 157 -11.18 -17.88 2.66
CA ALA A 157 -11.52 -18.18 4.04
C ALA A 157 -10.26 -18.39 4.92
N ALA A 158 -9.31 -19.21 4.45
CA ALA A 158 -8.07 -19.46 5.18
C ALA A 158 -7.20 -18.20 5.31
N ILE A 159 -7.09 -17.40 4.24
CA ILE A 159 -6.36 -16.13 4.25
C ILE A 159 -6.99 -15.16 5.26
N ALA A 160 -8.31 -15.05 5.26
CA ALA A 160 -9.03 -14.17 6.18
C ALA A 160 -8.88 -14.60 7.64
N ALA A 161 -8.99 -15.90 7.91
CA ALA A 161 -8.83 -16.45 9.27
C ALA A 161 -7.43 -16.20 9.83
N ALA A 162 -6.38 -16.25 8.98
CA ALA A 162 -4.98 -16.03 9.34
C ALA A 162 -4.57 -14.55 9.31
N ALA A 163 -5.45 -13.62 8.91
CA ALA A 163 -5.11 -12.20 8.83
C ALA A 163 -5.10 -11.56 10.21
N GLU A 164 -4.00 -10.86 10.54
CA GLU A 164 -3.81 -10.09 11.77
C GLU A 164 -3.91 -8.58 11.54
N GLY A 165 -3.62 -8.13 10.32
CA GLY A 165 -3.77 -6.76 9.82
C GLY A 165 -4.79 -6.66 8.68
N PRO A 166 -4.76 -5.58 7.88
CA PRO A 166 -5.67 -5.40 6.76
C PRO A 166 -5.56 -6.53 5.73
N VAL A 167 -6.68 -6.79 5.03
CA VAL A 167 -6.72 -7.66 3.84
C VAL A 167 -6.83 -6.79 2.61
N CYS A 168 -5.84 -6.87 1.73
CA CYS A 168 -5.82 -6.19 0.44
C CYS A 168 -6.44 -7.08 -0.64
N LEU A 169 -7.48 -6.59 -1.30
CA LEU A 169 -8.08 -7.20 -2.48
C LEU A 169 -7.34 -6.66 -3.72
N LEU A 170 -6.41 -7.44 -4.26
CA LEU A 170 -5.55 -7.07 -5.38
C LEU A 170 -6.07 -7.65 -6.69
N GLY A 171 -6.04 -6.87 -7.79
CA GLY A 171 -6.40 -7.33 -9.12
C GLY A 171 -7.90 -7.47 -9.38
N PHE A 172 -8.74 -6.84 -8.58
CA PHE A 172 -10.19 -6.85 -8.75
C PHE A 172 -10.65 -5.75 -9.73
N SER A 173 -10.44 -5.98 -11.03
CA SER A 173 -11.00 -5.11 -12.09
C SER A 173 -12.51 -5.36 -12.36
N ALA A 174 -13.10 -6.39 -11.73
CA ALA A 174 -14.41 -6.94 -12.07
C ALA A 174 -15.63 -6.22 -11.46
N GLY A 175 -15.47 -4.99 -10.98
CA GLY A 175 -16.61 -4.18 -10.50
C GLY A 175 -17.04 -4.47 -9.06
N ALA A 176 -17.86 -3.57 -8.53
CA ALA A 176 -18.27 -3.52 -7.12
C ALA A 176 -18.95 -4.80 -6.59
N SER A 177 -19.64 -5.57 -7.44
CA SER A 177 -20.33 -6.80 -7.02
C SER A 177 -19.36 -7.92 -6.61
N ALA A 178 -18.31 -8.16 -7.41
CA ALA A 178 -17.30 -9.18 -7.08
C ALA A 178 -16.50 -8.78 -5.82
N VAL A 179 -16.19 -7.50 -5.69
CA VAL A 179 -15.56 -6.94 -4.49
C VAL A 179 -16.46 -7.19 -3.26
N ALA A 180 -17.75 -6.83 -3.33
CA ALA A 180 -18.68 -7.01 -2.23
C ALA A 180 -18.82 -8.47 -1.79
N GLN A 181 -18.86 -9.41 -2.74
CA GLN A 181 -18.88 -10.85 -2.44
C GLN A 181 -17.61 -11.30 -1.72
N THR A 182 -16.44 -10.85 -2.19
CA THR A 182 -15.16 -11.21 -1.58
C THR A 182 -15.02 -10.60 -0.18
N VAL A 183 -15.39 -9.34 0.01
CA VAL A 183 -15.42 -8.68 1.32
C VAL A 183 -16.37 -9.42 2.28
N ALA A 184 -17.55 -9.83 1.82
CA ALA A 184 -18.48 -10.62 2.63
C ALA A 184 -17.86 -11.97 3.05
N ALA A 185 -17.13 -12.64 2.16
CA ALA A 185 -16.45 -13.88 2.48
C ALA A 185 -15.31 -13.68 3.50
N VAL A 186 -14.52 -12.62 3.37
CA VAL A 186 -13.49 -12.24 4.36
C VAL A 186 -14.12 -11.96 5.72
N ARG A 187 -15.18 -11.16 5.77
CA ARG A 187 -15.87 -10.78 7.02
C ARG A 187 -16.58 -11.96 7.71
N ALA A 188 -16.98 -12.97 6.95
CA ALA A 188 -17.59 -14.19 7.51
C ALA A 188 -16.57 -14.95 8.39
N GLU A 189 -15.31 -14.96 8.02
CA GLU A 189 -14.23 -15.64 8.76
C GLU A 189 -13.57 -14.72 9.80
N ASN A 190 -13.35 -13.44 9.44
CA ASN A 190 -12.69 -12.48 10.31
C ASN A 190 -13.37 -11.09 10.22
N PRO A 191 -14.39 -10.82 11.04
CA PRO A 191 -15.17 -9.57 10.98
C PRO A 191 -14.39 -8.33 11.44
N ARG A 192 -13.19 -8.48 11.99
CA ARG A 192 -12.42 -7.38 12.57
C ARG A 192 -11.36 -6.80 11.63
N VAL A 193 -11.01 -7.52 10.57
CA VAL A 193 -9.95 -7.07 9.66
C VAL A 193 -10.51 -6.08 8.64
N PRO A 194 -9.87 -4.92 8.43
CA PRO A 194 -10.23 -4.02 7.36
C PRO A 194 -9.98 -4.66 5.98
N CYS A 195 -10.92 -4.44 5.05
CA CYS A 195 -10.80 -4.86 3.67
C CYS A 195 -10.49 -3.65 2.79
N VAL A 196 -9.29 -3.61 2.20
CA VAL A 196 -8.83 -2.57 1.28
C VAL A 196 -8.89 -3.10 -0.14
N VAL A 197 -9.42 -2.33 -1.07
CA VAL A 197 -9.48 -2.72 -2.49
C VAL A 197 -8.46 -1.91 -3.28
N SER A 198 -7.54 -2.60 -3.94
CA SER A 198 -6.53 -1.95 -4.80
C SER A 198 -7.08 -1.76 -6.22
N LEU A 199 -6.98 -0.52 -6.71
CA LEU A 199 -7.36 -0.10 -8.06
C LEU A 199 -6.17 0.61 -8.73
N ASP A 200 -5.93 0.32 -10.01
CA ASP A 200 -4.81 0.92 -10.74
C ASP A 200 -5.12 2.34 -11.22
N ASP A 201 -6.12 2.49 -12.08
CA ASP A 201 -6.53 3.78 -12.67
C ASP A 201 -8.07 3.93 -12.60
N PRO A 202 -8.64 4.17 -11.40
CA PRO A 202 -10.07 4.30 -11.25
C PRO A 202 -10.59 5.72 -11.52
N THR A 203 -11.85 5.80 -12.01
CA THR A 203 -12.63 7.04 -11.92
C THR A 203 -13.14 7.26 -10.48
N PRO A 204 -13.52 8.51 -10.11
CA PRO A 204 -14.14 8.79 -8.81
C PRO A 204 -15.39 7.94 -8.53
N GLU A 205 -16.20 7.66 -9.56
CA GLU A 205 -17.39 6.83 -9.44
C GLU A 205 -17.05 5.37 -9.13
N GLN A 206 -15.98 4.84 -9.73
CA GLN A 206 -15.48 3.50 -9.42
C GLN A 206 -14.94 3.43 -7.99
N VAL A 207 -14.19 4.44 -7.55
CA VAL A 207 -13.69 4.55 -6.17
C VAL A 207 -14.86 4.56 -5.19
N MET A 208 -15.88 5.38 -5.42
CA MET A 208 -17.08 5.45 -4.58
C MET A 208 -17.81 4.10 -4.52
N ALA A 209 -18.01 3.44 -5.67
CA ALA A 209 -18.73 2.17 -5.76
C ALA A 209 -17.99 1.03 -5.00
N VAL A 210 -16.66 1.00 -5.08
CA VAL A 210 -15.83 -0.01 -4.42
C VAL A 210 -15.69 0.30 -2.92
N ALA A 211 -15.51 1.57 -2.57
CA ALA A 211 -15.46 2.01 -1.18
C ALA A 211 -16.74 1.67 -0.42
N ALA A 212 -17.91 1.68 -1.07
CA ALA A 212 -19.17 1.28 -0.44
C ALA A 212 -19.13 -0.16 0.11
N ALA A 213 -18.36 -1.05 -0.50
CA ALA A 213 -18.25 -2.45 -0.10
C ALA A 213 -17.10 -2.72 0.90
N GLY A 214 -15.97 -2.02 0.74
CA GLY A 214 -14.76 -2.18 1.57
C GLY A 214 -14.64 -1.17 2.70
N ASP A 215 -13.50 -1.22 3.38
CA ASP A 215 -13.12 -0.28 4.44
C ASP A 215 -12.08 0.75 3.94
N GLY A 216 -11.54 0.55 2.74
CA GLY A 216 -10.60 1.47 2.10
C GLY A 216 -10.34 1.14 0.64
N VAL A 217 -9.74 2.11 -0.05
CA VAL A 217 -9.31 1.98 -1.45
C VAL A 217 -7.85 2.37 -1.55
N ALA A 218 -7.04 1.47 -2.12
CA ALA A 218 -5.66 1.76 -2.49
C ALA A 218 -5.60 2.17 -3.98
N LEU A 219 -4.79 3.18 -4.29
CA LEU A 219 -4.65 3.75 -5.63
C LEU A 219 -3.19 3.62 -6.09
N GLY A 220 -2.96 2.83 -7.13
CA GLY A 220 -1.61 2.53 -7.62
C GLY A 220 -1.25 3.27 -8.91
N GLY A 221 -1.64 2.73 -10.04
CA GLY A 221 -1.19 3.13 -11.36
C GLY A 221 -1.33 4.60 -11.67
N ALA A 222 -2.51 5.19 -11.46
CA ALA A 222 -2.79 6.60 -11.79
C ALA A 222 -1.85 7.59 -11.09
N VAL A 223 -1.51 7.35 -9.80
CA VAL A 223 -0.57 8.22 -9.08
C VAL A 223 0.82 8.15 -9.69
N VAL A 224 1.28 6.93 -10.01
CA VAL A 224 2.58 6.70 -10.63
C VAL A 224 2.65 7.30 -12.05
N GLU A 225 1.57 7.24 -12.83
CA GLU A 225 1.47 7.90 -14.15
C GLU A 225 1.60 9.42 -14.04
N ILE A 226 0.86 10.05 -13.11
CA ILE A 226 0.97 11.49 -12.87
C ILE A 226 2.41 11.87 -12.53
N VAL A 227 3.11 11.08 -11.73
CA VAL A 227 4.52 11.30 -11.41
C VAL A 227 5.39 11.18 -12.65
N ALA A 228 5.21 10.15 -13.46
CA ALA A 228 6.00 9.90 -14.67
C ALA A 228 5.82 10.98 -15.75
N GLU A 229 4.62 11.56 -15.85
CA GLU A 229 4.29 12.56 -16.88
C GLU A 229 4.73 13.99 -16.54
N HIS A 230 4.90 14.32 -15.26
CA HIS A 230 5.01 15.72 -14.82
C HIS A 230 6.31 16.05 -14.08
N ASP A 231 7.25 15.12 -13.95
CA ASP A 231 8.53 15.32 -13.25
C ASP A 231 8.36 16.07 -11.90
N GLU A 232 9.05 17.20 -11.71
CA GLU A 232 8.96 18.01 -10.49
C GLU A 232 7.59 18.70 -10.30
N GLY A 233 6.84 18.91 -11.37
CA GLY A 233 5.47 19.47 -11.35
C GLY A 233 4.40 18.48 -10.89
N CYS A 234 4.74 17.21 -10.70
CA CYS A 234 3.81 16.16 -10.33
C CYS A 234 3.15 16.36 -8.95
N VAL A 235 3.84 17.02 -8.00
CA VAL A 235 3.37 17.16 -6.61
C VAL A 235 2.00 17.82 -6.53
N GLY A 236 1.79 18.93 -7.24
CA GLY A 236 0.49 19.61 -7.28
C GLY A 236 -0.61 18.76 -7.91
N ARG A 237 -0.29 18.06 -9.01
CA ARG A 237 -1.22 17.18 -9.71
C ARG A 237 -1.63 15.96 -8.85
N VAL A 238 -0.68 15.34 -8.18
CA VAL A 238 -0.96 14.24 -7.23
C VAL A 238 -1.84 14.73 -6.09
N ALA A 239 -1.57 15.91 -5.52
CA ALA A 239 -2.39 16.49 -4.47
C ALA A 239 -3.84 16.73 -4.92
N GLU A 240 -4.05 17.24 -6.13
CA GLU A 240 -5.39 17.43 -6.72
C GLU A 240 -6.11 16.10 -6.91
N TYR A 241 -5.42 15.09 -7.49
CA TYR A 241 -5.95 13.76 -7.69
C TYR A 241 -6.35 13.09 -6.38
N VAL A 242 -5.45 13.06 -5.38
CA VAL A 242 -5.71 12.48 -4.06
C VAL A 242 -6.91 13.15 -3.38
N ARG A 243 -7.03 14.48 -3.48
CA ARG A 243 -8.16 15.22 -2.92
C ARG A 243 -9.48 14.81 -3.58
N ALA A 244 -9.52 14.71 -4.90
CA ALA A 244 -10.72 14.28 -5.64
C ALA A 244 -11.12 12.85 -5.27
N MET A 245 -10.15 11.93 -5.16
CA MET A 245 -10.41 10.55 -4.76
C MET A 245 -10.84 10.45 -3.30
N LYS A 246 -10.31 11.30 -2.40
CA LYS A 246 -10.77 11.35 -1.00
C LYS A 246 -12.22 11.81 -0.88
N GLU A 247 -12.65 12.75 -1.70
CA GLU A 247 -14.06 13.16 -1.76
C GLU A 247 -14.95 11.99 -2.24
N ALA A 248 -14.52 11.23 -3.24
CA ALA A 248 -15.23 10.04 -3.71
C ALA A 248 -15.36 8.96 -2.60
N VAL A 249 -14.27 8.70 -1.85
CA VAL A 249 -14.29 7.75 -0.71
C VAL A 249 -15.26 8.20 0.39
N ARG A 250 -15.32 9.52 0.66
CA ARG A 250 -16.24 10.08 1.68
C ARG A 250 -17.71 10.03 1.27
N GLY A 251 -17.99 10.00 -0.03
CA GLY A 251 -19.33 9.91 -0.58
C GLY A 251 -19.94 8.50 -0.61
N ALA A 252 -19.17 7.47 -0.17
CA ALA A 252 -19.54 6.06 -0.29
C ALA A 252 -20.32 5.49 0.91
#